data_0e53f868bb660844579e81e0ad1e1c6c
#
_entry.id   0e53f868bb660844579e81e0ad1e1c6c
#
_cell.length_a   1.000
_cell.length_b   1.000
_cell.length_c   1.000
_cell.angle_alpha   90.00
_cell.angle_beta   90.00
_cell.angle_gamma   90.00
#
_symmetry.space_group_name_H-M   'P 1'
#
loop_
_entity.id
_entity.type
_entity.pdbx_description
1 polymer ?
#
loop_
_entity_poly.entity_id
_entity_poly.type
_entity_poly.pdbx_seq_one_letter_code
_entity_poly.pdbx_strand_id
1 'polypeptide(L)'
;KSYSKVQVNVGVSGTGGGFKRFAVGETDICDASRPIKDKERETAEENGIEYHELMVGRDGLSVVVNKTNDWATCMTGPELRMLWEPGSEVSRWSDIRSGWPDHRINLYGPGTDSGTFDFFTQEIVGEIQASRSDFTMSEDDNVLVIGVNGDKGALGYFGYAYYVENMDKLNIVA
;
A
#
# COMPACT_ATOMS: atom_id res chain seq x y z
N LYS A 1 -24.73 -1.12 21.81
CA LYS A 1 -26.19 -1.25 21.54
C LYS A 1 -26.32 -1.78 20.13
N SER A 2 -26.98 -2.95 19.93
CA SER A 2 -27.30 -3.43 18.59
C SER A 2 -28.61 -2.80 18.11
N TYR A 3 -28.60 -2.23 16.91
CA TYR A 3 -29.77 -1.70 16.25
C TYR A 3 -30.31 -2.76 15.28
N SER A 4 -31.25 -3.59 15.72
CA SER A 4 -31.78 -4.73 14.95
C SER A 4 -32.51 -4.38 13.65
N LYS A 5 -32.70 -3.08 13.40
CA LYS A 5 -33.35 -2.54 12.17
C LYS A 5 -32.37 -1.99 11.16
N VAL A 6 -31.07 -1.96 11.47
CA VAL A 6 -30.02 -1.46 10.57
C VAL A 6 -29.26 -2.65 10.02
N GLN A 7 -29.27 -2.79 8.71
CA GLN A 7 -28.45 -3.76 7.99
C GLN A 7 -27.31 -3.02 7.31
N VAL A 8 -26.07 -3.42 7.57
CA VAL A 8 -24.86 -2.86 6.96
C VAL A 8 -24.30 -3.90 6.01
N ASN A 9 -24.18 -3.52 4.74
CA ASN A 9 -23.52 -4.33 3.73
C ASN A 9 -22.11 -3.73 3.52
N VAL A 10 -21.09 -4.54 3.68
CA VAL A 10 -19.68 -4.10 3.52
C VAL A 10 -19.13 -4.68 2.23
N GLY A 11 -18.70 -3.80 1.33
CA GLY A 11 -17.92 -4.16 0.14
C GLY A 11 -16.44 -3.90 0.40
N VAL A 12 -15.57 -4.77 -0.08
CA VAL A 12 -14.12 -4.60 0.02
C VAL A 12 -13.56 -4.17 -1.33
N SER A 13 -12.89 -3.01 -1.33
CA SER A 13 -12.13 -2.49 -2.48
C SER A 13 -11.05 -1.55 -1.94
N GLY A 14 -10.00 -1.27 -2.71
CA GLY A 14 -9.05 -0.21 -2.33
C GLY A 14 -9.73 1.17 -2.25
N THR A 15 -9.04 2.14 -1.63
CA THR A 15 -9.54 3.51 -1.43
C THR A 15 -10.10 4.15 -2.71
N GLY A 16 -9.38 4.00 -3.84
CA GLY A 16 -9.84 4.52 -5.13
C GLY A 16 -11.13 3.86 -5.62
N GLY A 17 -11.27 2.54 -5.44
CA GLY A 17 -12.49 1.80 -5.74
C GLY A 17 -13.66 2.22 -4.86
N GLY A 18 -13.40 2.48 -3.57
CA GLY A 18 -14.39 3.02 -2.63
C GLY A 18 -14.91 4.38 -3.07
N PHE A 19 -14.03 5.32 -3.38
CA PHE A 19 -14.45 6.66 -3.85
C PHE A 19 -15.19 6.64 -5.18
N LYS A 20 -14.86 5.76 -6.13
CA LYS A 20 -15.62 5.61 -7.38
C LYS A 20 -17.09 5.29 -7.13
N ARG A 21 -17.38 4.42 -6.16
CA ARG A 21 -18.76 4.05 -5.78
C ARG A 21 -19.44 5.12 -4.94
N PHE A 22 -18.70 5.70 -4.01
CA PHE A 22 -19.20 6.76 -3.14
C PHE A 22 -19.61 7.99 -3.92
N ALA A 23 -18.78 8.46 -4.86
CA ALA A 23 -19.04 9.66 -5.66
C ALA A 23 -20.25 9.55 -6.60
N VAL A 24 -20.76 8.34 -6.85
CA VAL A 24 -22.00 8.11 -7.63
C VAL A 24 -23.19 7.66 -6.75
N GLY A 25 -23.03 7.66 -5.43
CA GLY A 25 -24.07 7.35 -4.47
C GLY A 25 -24.41 5.86 -4.34
N GLU A 26 -23.50 4.96 -4.73
CA GLU A 26 -23.68 3.52 -4.54
C GLU A 26 -23.43 3.08 -3.08
N THR A 27 -22.73 3.88 -2.28
CA THR A 27 -22.45 3.61 -0.87
C THR A 27 -22.67 4.84 -0.01
N ASP A 28 -23.20 4.64 1.21
CA ASP A 28 -23.44 5.71 2.19
C ASP A 28 -22.17 6.10 2.96
N ILE A 29 -21.19 5.19 3.07
CA ILE A 29 -19.93 5.39 3.80
C ILE A 29 -18.80 4.87 2.94
N CYS A 30 -17.70 5.61 2.90
CA CYS A 30 -16.44 5.20 2.30
C CYS A 30 -15.33 5.29 3.36
N ASP A 31 -14.79 4.14 3.76
CA ASP A 31 -13.59 4.09 4.57
C ASP A 31 -12.37 4.23 3.64
N ALA A 32 -11.55 5.24 3.91
CA ALA A 32 -10.45 5.62 3.03
C ALA A 32 -9.18 5.88 3.82
N SER A 33 -8.03 5.50 3.27
CA SER A 33 -6.70 5.74 3.87
C SER A 33 -6.07 7.07 3.44
N ARG A 34 -6.80 7.90 2.68
CA ARG A 34 -6.41 9.25 2.28
C ARG A 34 -7.65 10.15 2.13
N PRO A 35 -7.48 11.48 2.13
CA PRO A 35 -8.55 12.40 1.75
C PRO A 35 -9.07 12.15 0.33
N ILE A 36 -10.30 12.63 0.08
CA ILE A 36 -10.89 12.63 -1.27
C ILE A 36 -10.07 13.53 -2.20
N LYS A 37 -9.77 13.06 -3.41
CA LYS A 37 -9.07 13.84 -4.46
C LYS A 37 -10.04 14.82 -5.15
N ASP A 38 -9.52 15.89 -5.76
CA ASP A 38 -10.33 16.91 -6.44
C ASP A 38 -11.26 16.30 -7.50
N LYS A 39 -10.75 15.40 -8.34
CA LYS A 39 -11.56 14.72 -9.36
C LYS A 39 -12.69 13.86 -8.77
N GLU A 40 -12.45 13.21 -7.64
CA GLU A 40 -13.47 12.41 -6.95
C GLU A 40 -14.52 13.33 -6.33
N ARG A 41 -14.11 14.50 -5.81
CA ARG A 41 -14.99 15.55 -5.27
C ARG A 41 -15.86 16.12 -6.37
N GLU A 42 -15.29 16.52 -7.51
CA GLU A 42 -16.03 17.02 -8.67
C GLU A 42 -17.09 16.01 -9.11
N THR A 43 -16.74 14.73 -9.18
CA THR A 43 -17.70 13.66 -9.51
C THR A 43 -18.83 13.57 -8.48
N ALA A 44 -18.54 13.68 -7.18
CA ALA A 44 -19.55 13.67 -6.13
C ALA A 44 -20.49 14.88 -6.25
N GLU A 45 -19.94 16.08 -6.48
CA GLU A 45 -20.70 17.31 -6.68
C GLU A 45 -21.62 17.22 -7.92
N GLU A 46 -21.14 16.73 -9.06
CA GLU A 46 -21.91 16.50 -10.28
C GLU A 46 -23.09 15.53 -10.07
N ASN A 47 -22.94 14.56 -9.17
CA ASN A 47 -23.99 13.61 -8.80
C ASN A 47 -24.85 14.08 -7.60
N GLY A 48 -24.63 15.29 -7.08
CA GLY A 48 -25.39 15.85 -5.96
C GLY A 48 -25.13 15.16 -4.62
N ILE A 49 -23.95 14.53 -4.46
CA ILE A 49 -23.56 13.86 -3.22
C ILE A 49 -22.93 14.88 -2.27
N GLU A 50 -23.65 15.20 -1.20
CA GLU A 50 -23.11 15.95 -0.07
C GLU A 50 -22.49 14.98 0.93
N TYR A 51 -21.27 15.28 1.44
CA TYR A 51 -20.57 14.40 2.36
C TYR A 51 -19.83 15.16 3.44
N HIS A 52 -19.48 14.46 4.50
CA HIS A 52 -18.59 14.91 5.57
C HIS A 52 -17.38 14.01 5.64
N GLU A 53 -16.18 14.60 5.61
CA GLU A 53 -14.92 13.89 5.81
C GLU A 53 -14.55 13.94 7.30
N LEU A 54 -14.36 12.78 7.92
CA LEU A 54 -14.01 12.62 9.31
C LEU A 54 -12.72 11.83 9.44
N MET A 55 -11.67 12.46 9.97
CA MET A 55 -10.44 11.76 10.31
C MET A 55 -10.66 10.96 11.59
N VAL A 56 -10.72 9.62 11.47
CA VAL A 56 -10.99 8.70 12.58
C VAL A 56 -9.73 8.11 13.20
N GLY A 57 -8.59 8.20 12.49
CA GLY A 57 -7.31 7.68 12.97
C GLY A 57 -6.15 8.08 12.07
N ARG A 58 -4.95 7.64 12.45
CA ARG A 58 -3.75 7.70 11.62
C ARG A 58 -3.25 6.29 11.45
N ASP A 59 -2.92 5.93 10.21
CA ASP A 59 -2.26 4.69 9.88
C ASP A 59 -0.83 4.96 9.46
N GLY A 60 0.02 3.94 9.57
CA GLY A 60 1.40 3.95 9.13
C GLY A 60 1.62 2.92 8.02
N LEU A 61 2.56 3.21 7.16
CA LEU A 61 3.08 2.28 6.18
C LEU A 61 4.37 1.66 6.69
N SER A 62 4.57 0.37 6.47
CA SER A 62 5.84 -0.33 6.72
C SER A 62 6.43 -0.88 5.44
N VAL A 63 7.73 -0.68 5.28
CA VAL A 63 8.55 -1.43 4.34
C VAL A 63 9.09 -2.65 5.08
N VAL A 64 8.93 -3.83 4.49
CA VAL A 64 9.26 -5.09 5.16
C VAL A 64 10.05 -6.02 4.26
N VAL A 65 10.81 -6.89 4.89
CA VAL A 65 11.55 -7.98 4.24
C VAL A 65 11.27 -9.30 4.96
N ASN A 66 11.64 -10.39 4.33
CA ASN A 66 11.55 -11.71 4.93
C ASN A 66 12.31 -11.76 6.27
N LYS A 67 11.81 -12.56 7.23
CA LYS A 67 12.43 -12.69 8.57
C LYS A 67 13.89 -13.16 8.52
N THR A 68 14.26 -13.91 7.50
CA THR A 68 15.64 -14.42 7.32
C THR A 68 16.53 -13.49 6.51
N ASN A 69 16.02 -12.34 6.06
CA ASN A 69 16.80 -11.27 5.45
C ASN A 69 17.48 -10.47 6.57
N ASP A 70 18.77 -10.62 6.71
CA ASP A 70 19.60 -10.02 7.76
C ASP A 70 20.48 -8.87 7.25
N TRP A 71 20.40 -8.53 5.96
CA TRP A 71 21.22 -7.47 5.34
C TRP A 71 20.46 -6.16 5.11
N ALA A 72 19.18 -6.21 4.75
CA ALA A 72 18.36 -5.03 4.45
C ALA A 72 17.60 -4.53 5.69
N THR A 73 18.31 -4.27 6.78
CA THR A 73 17.71 -3.78 8.03
C THR A 73 17.37 -2.29 8.03
N CYS A 74 17.95 -1.54 7.08
CA CYS A 74 17.73 -0.11 6.91
C CYS A 74 17.91 0.25 5.43
N MET A 75 16.99 1.05 4.90
CA MET A 75 17.09 1.63 3.55
C MET A 75 16.74 3.11 3.59
N THR A 76 17.42 3.90 2.79
CA THR A 76 17.13 5.32 2.62
C THR A 76 16.00 5.54 1.61
N GLY A 77 15.31 6.68 1.69
CA GLY A 77 14.30 7.07 0.68
C GLY A 77 14.82 7.03 -0.76
N PRO A 78 16.03 7.55 -1.06
CA PRO A 78 16.63 7.41 -2.39
C PRO A 78 16.85 5.97 -2.86
N GLU A 79 17.21 5.03 -1.99
CA GLU A 79 17.37 3.62 -2.34
C GLU A 79 16.02 2.96 -2.63
N LEU A 80 15.00 3.27 -1.83
CA LEU A 80 13.62 2.83 -2.10
C LEU A 80 13.11 3.42 -3.42
N ARG A 81 13.37 4.70 -3.69
CA ARG A 81 13.02 5.34 -4.95
C ARG A 81 13.68 4.64 -6.13
N MET A 82 15.01 4.46 -6.09
CA MET A 82 15.77 3.77 -7.13
C MET A 82 15.19 2.37 -7.43
N LEU A 83 14.70 1.68 -6.40
CA LEU A 83 14.12 0.36 -6.54
C LEU A 83 12.71 0.38 -7.15
N TRP A 84 11.88 1.38 -6.78
CA TRP A 84 10.45 1.40 -7.11
C TRP A 84 10.05 2.35 -8.25
N GLU A 85 10.94 3.26 -8.69
CA GLU A 85 10.60 4.21 -9.76
C GLU A 85 10.31 3.51 -11.11
N PRO A 86 9.50 4.14 -11.97
CA PRO A 86 9.24 3.63 -13.31
C PRO A 86 10.54 3.42 -14.09
N GLY A 87 10.66 2.25 -14.73
CA GLY A 87 11.85 1.92 -15.52
C GLY A 87 13.07 1.50 -14.70
N SER A 88 12.96 1.30 -13.39
CA SER A 88 14.04 0.77 -12.57
C SER A 88 14.53 -0.58 -13.10
N GLU A 89 15.84 -0.71 -13.28
CA GLU A 89 16.53 -1.94 -13.69
C GLU A 89 17.10 -2.71 -12.50
N VAL A 90 16.94 -2.19 -11.27
CA VAL A 90 17.38 -2.85 -10.03
C VAL A 90 16.64 -4.16 -9.89
N SER A 91 17.39 -5.25 -9.83
CA SER A 91 16.87 -6.61 -9.76
C SER A 91 17.50 -7.47 -8.66
N ARG A 92 18.62 -7.00 -8.11
CA ARG A 92 19.38 -7.70 -7.08
C ARG A 92 19.70 -6.80 -5.91
N TRP A 93 19.84 -7.36 -4.73
CA TRP A 93 20.23 -6.63 -3.53
C TRP A 93 21.60 -5.96 -3.67
N SER A 94 22.55 -6.62 -4.38
CA SER A 94 23.87 -6.06 -4.70
C SER A 94 23.82 -4.83 -5.63
N ASP A 95 22.74 -4.63 -6.38
CA ASP A 95 22.55 -3.44 -7.21
C ASP A 95 22.28 -2.18 -6.35
N ILE A 96 21.71 -2.36 -5.15
CA ILE A 96 21.43 -1.29 -4.20
C ILE A 96 22.68 -0.92 -3.41
N ARG A 97 23.35 -1.93 -2.81
CA ARG A 97 24.60 -1.75 -2.06
C ARG A 97 25.57 -2.89 -2.37
N SER A 98 26.77 -2.55 -2.75
CA SER A 98 27.82 -3.51 -3.13
C SER A 98 28.19 -4.53 -2.03
N GLY A 99 27.87 -4.24 -0.76
CA GLY A 99 28.09 -5.16 0.36
C GLY A 99 26.93 -6.13 0.60
N TRP A 100 25.82 -6.00 -0.12
CA TRP A 100 24.68 -6.89 0.01
C TRP A 100 24.78 -8.11 -0.91
N PRO A 101 24.10 -9.23 -0.60
CA PRO A 101 24.24 -10.45 -1.38
C PRO A 101 23.73 -10.26 -2.82
N ASP A 102 24.37 -10.98 -3.75
CA ASP A 102 23.92 -11.11 -5.13
C ASP A 102 22.70 -12.04 -5.21
N HIS A 103 21.60 -11.58 -4.61
CA HIS A 103 20.33 -12.28 -4.55
C HIS A 103 19.24 -11.47 -5.23
N ARG A 104 18.36 -12.13 -5.99
CA ARG A 104 17.27 -11.46 -6.69
C ARG A 104 16.30 -10.82 -5.70
N ILE A 105 15.81 -9.63 -6.01
CA ILE A 105 14.74 -8.97 -5.27
C ILE A 105 13.41 -9.34 -5.93
N ASN A 106 12.47 -9.82 -5.14
CA ASN A 106 11.08 -9.99 -5.52
C ASN A 106 10.22 -8.98 -4.75
N LEU A 107 9.50 -8.16 -5.50
CA LEU A 107 8.77 -7.02 -4.94
C LEU A 107 7.30 -7.36 -4.74
N TYR A 108 6.75 -6.91 -3.62
CA TYR A 108 5.35 -7.09 -3.22
C TYR A 108 4.77 -5.76 -2.76
N GLY A 109 3.60 -5.40 -3.25
CA GLY A 109 2.97 -4.14 -2.87
C GLY A 109 1.48 -4.10 -3.19
N PRO A 110 0.76 -3.12 -2.64
CA PRO A 110 -0.65 -2.91 -2.94
C PRO A 110 -0.87 -2.62 -4.42
N GLY A 111 -2.09 -2.86 -4.90
CA GLY A 111 -2.50 -2.50 -6.24
C GLY A 111 -2.79 -1.01 -6.42
N THR A 112 -3.07 -0.61 -7.65
CA THR A 112 -3.25 0.79 -8.05
C THR A 112 -4.51 1.47 -7.48
N ASP A 113 -5.46 0.69 -6.95
CA ASP A 113 -6.65 1.23 -6.28
C ASP A 113 -6.43 1.46 -4.77
N SER A 114 -5.23 1.11 -4.25
CA SER A 114 -4.86 1.25 -2.84
C SER A 114 -4.42 2.67 -2.48
N GLY A 115 -4.93 3.21 -1.37
CA GLY A 115 -4.43 4.46 -0.79
C GLY A 115 -3.00 4.34 -0.27
N THR A 116 -2.57 3.15 0.16
CA THR A 116 -1.19 2.86 0.57
C THR A 116 -0.24 2.93 -0.63
N PHE A 117 -0.67 2.45 -1.81
CA PHE A 117 0.09 2.61 -3.06
C PHE A 117 0.23 4.09 -3.46
N ASP A 118 -0.87 4.85 -3.43
CA ASP A 118 -0.86 6.28 -3.71
C ASP A 118 0.12 7.03 -2.79
N PHE A 119 0.05 6.75 -1.47
CA PHE A 119 0.91 7.38 -0.48
C PHE A 119 2.38 7.02 -0.67
N PHE A 120 2.69 5.72 -0.84
CA PHE A 120 4.07 5.27 -1.03
C PHE A 120 4.69 5.87 -2.29
N THR A 121 3.97 5.87 -3.41
CA THR A 121 4.49 6.42 -4.67
C THR A 121 4.68 7.93 -4.57
N GLN A 122 3.79 8.66 -3.90
CA GLN A 122 3.94 10.09 -3.65
C GLN A 122 5.17 10.41 -2.81
N GLU A 123 5.35 9.72 -1.68
CA GLU A 123 6.41 10.03 -0.71
C GLU A 123 7.79 9.51 -1.13
N ILE A 124 7.85 8.35 -1.78
CA ILE A 124 9.12 7.70 -2.14
C ILE A 124 9.53 8.02 -3.56
N VAL A 125 8.62 7.91 -4.53
CA VAL A 125 8.92 8.15 -5.94
C VAL A 125 8.76 9.63 -6.30
N GLY A 126 7.86 10.34 -5.63
CA GLY A 126 7.59 11.76 -5.80
C GLY A 126 6.42 12.08 -6.72
N GLU A 127 5.73 11.06 -7.22
CA GLU A 127 4.55 11.20 -8.08
C GLU A 127 3.55 10.07 -7.79
N ILE A 128 2.28 10.44 -7.56
CA ILE A 128 1.21 9.47 -7.28
C ILE A 128 1.08 8.48 -8.44
N GLN A 129 1.02 7.19 -8.12
CA GLN A 129 0.90 6.07 -9.04
C GLN A 129 2.10 5.84 -9.97
N ALA A 130 3.18 6.59 -9.81
CA ALA A 130 4.43 6.32 -10.50
C ALA A 130 5.17 5.15 -9.84
N SER A 131 5.20 3.99 -10.50
CA SER A 131 5.91 2.81 -10.04
C SER A 131 6.32 1.93 -11.20
N ARG A 132 7.33 1.08 -10.99
CA ARG A 132 7.57 -0.06 -11.88
C ARG A 132 6.35 -0.99 -11.85
N SER A 133 6.16 -1.79 -12.89
CA SER A 133 4.99 -2.67 -13.03
C SER A 133 5.29 -4.17 -12.82
N ASP A 134 6.56 -4.53 -12.68
CA ASP A 134 7.03 -5.91 -12.57
C ASP A 134 7.15 -6.39 -11.11
N PHE A 135 6.16 -6.08 -10.30
CA PHE A 135 6.05 -6.55 -8.93
C PHE A 135 4.73 -7.31 -8.71
N THR A 136 4.65 -8.09 -7.65
CA THR A 136 3.42 -8.79 -7.27
C THR A 136 2.48 -7.82 -6.55
N MET A 137 1.35 -7.54 -7.18
CA MET A 137 0.30 -6.65 -6.66
C MET A 137 -0.82 -7.44 -5.98
N SER A 138 -1.32 -6.93 -4.86
CA SER A 138 -2.56 -7.42 -4.23
C SER A 138 -3.25 -6.30 -3.46
N GLU A 139 -4.58 -6.25 -3.53
CA GLU A 139 -5.40 -5.40 -2.65
C GLU A 139 -5.61 -6.03 -1.26
N ASP A 140 -5.25 -7.30 -1.08
CA ASP A 140 -5.27 -7.99 0.21
C ASP A 140 -3.85 -8.07 0.77
N ASP A 141 -3.59 -7.28 1.82
CA ASP A 141 -2.29 -7.20 2.49
C ASP A 141 -1.86 -8.56 3.09
N ASN A 142 -2.79 -9.46 3.41
CA ASN A 142 -2.44 -10.82 3.86
C ASN A 142 -1.72 -11.61 2.76
N VAL A 143 -2.10 -11.42 1.50
CA VAL A 143 -1.42 -12.03 0.34
C VAL A 143 0.01 -11.49 0.23
N LEU A 144 0.21 -10.19 0.47
CA LEU A 144 1.54 -9.56 0.47
C LEU A 144 2.41 -10.09 1.61
N VAL A 145 1.85 -10.21 2.82
CA VAL A 145 2.51 -10.82 3.98
C VAL A 145 2.97 -12.25 3.67
N ILE A 146 2.11 -13.08 3.08
CA ILE A 146 2.43 -14.46 2.70
C ILE A 146 3.56 -14.47 1.66
N GLY A 147 3.50 -13.60 0.66
CA GLY A 147 4.52 -13.48 -0.38
C GLY A 147 5.88 -13.14 0.20
N VAL A 148 5.97 -12.09 1.03
CA VAL A 148 7.24 -11.68 1.66
C VAL A 148 7.77 -12.74 2.62
N ASN A 149 6.89 -13.38 3.41
CA ASN A 149 7.32 -14.44 4.33
C ASN A 149 7.83 -15.69 3.59
N GLY A 150 7.32 -15.98 2.41
CA GLY A 150 7.70 -17.16 1.62
C GLY A 150 9.02 -17.03 0.84
N ASP A 151 9.60 -15.84 0.74
CA ASP A 151 10.75 -15.57 -0.12
C ASP A 151 11.81 -14.72 0.60
N LYS A 152 13.00 -15.31 0.79
CA LYS A 152 14.14 -14.66 1.44
C LYS A 152 14.58 -13.37 0.72
N GLY A 153 14.42 -13.30 -0.60
CA GLY A 153 14.76 -12.15 -1.43
C GLY A 153 13.66 -11.09 -1.52
N ALA A 154 12.51 -11.31 -0.87
CA ALA A 154 11.38 -10.42 -0.96
C ALA A 154 11.60 -9.10 -0.22
N LEU A 155 11.09 -8.03 -0.82
CA LEU A 155 10.81 -6.75 -0.18
C LEU A 155 9.36 -6.36 -0.52
N GLY A 156 8.62 -5.90 0.47
CA GLY A 156 7.27 -5.43 0.27
C GLY A 156 6.95 -4.20 1.11
N TYR A 157 5.80 -3.58 0.84
CA TYR A 157 5.25 -2.55 1.70
C TYR A 157 3.73 -2.67 1.79
N PHE A 158 3.19 -2.35 2.96
CA PHE A 158 1.75 -2.41 3.26
C PHE A 158 1.45 -1.69 4.59
N GLY A 159 0.19 -1.66 5.00
CA GLY A 159 -0.23 -1.03 6.25
C GLY A 159 0.49 -1.58 7.48
N TYR A 160 0.91 -0.69 8.38
CA TYR A 160 1.70 -1.03 9.58
C TYR A 160 0.99 -2.05 10.49
N ALA A 161 -0.34 -2.02 10.55
CA ALA A 161 -1.12 -2.97 11.35
C ALA A 161 -0.83 -4.43 10.96
N TYR A 162 -0.70 -4.72 9.67
CA TYR A 162 -0.38 -6.07 9.17
C TYR A 162 1.05 -6.49 9.53
N TYR A 163 2.00 -5.56 9.56
CA TYR A 163 3.33 -5.86 10.07
C TYR A 163 3.29 -6.23 11.55
N VAL A 164 2.58 -5.46 12.39
CA VAL A 164 2.47 -5.71 13.83
C VAL A 164 1.90 -7.11 14.13
N GLU A 165 0.91 -7.53 13.37
CA GLU A 165 0.31 -8.87 13.50
C GLU A 165 1.22 -10.01 13.00
N ASN A 166 2.29 -9.70 12.26
CA ASN A 166 3.19 -10.67 11.63
C ASN A 166 4.69 -10.42 11.93
N MET A 167 5.01 -9.78 13.06
CA MET A 167 6.38 -9.49 13.48
C MET A 167 7.24 -10.75 13.69
N ASP A 168 6.62 -11.89 13.91
CA ASP A 168 7.27 -13.20 13.99
C ASP A 168 7.77 -13.71 12.63
N LYS A 169 7.19 -13.24 11.52
CA LYS A 169 7.45 -13.70 10.13
C LYS A 169 8.25 -12.70 9.31
N LEU A 170 8.23 -11.43 9.69
CA LEU A 170 8.78 -10.32 8.90
C LEU A 170 9.76 -9.48 9.73
N ASN A 171 10.70 -8.83 9.04
CA ASN A 171 11.50 -7.74 9.57
C ASN A 171 11.05 -6.43 8.94
N ILE A 172 10.94 -5.38 9.76
CA ILE A 172 10.74 -4.01 9.26
C ILE A 172 12.07 -3.43 8.81
N VAL A 173 12.04 -2.64 7.75
CA VAL A 173 13.17 -1.87 7.25
C VAL A 173 13.07 -0.46 7.85
N ALA A 174 14.12 -0.03 8.56
CA ALA A 174 14.18 1.29 9.21
C ALA A 174 14.64 2.40 8.24
#